data_254e1bd48cec09be6ba2916352da15aa
#
_entry.id   254e1bd48cec09be6ba2916352da15aa
#
_cell.length_a   1.000
_cell.length_b   1.000
_cell.length_c   1.000
_cell.angle_alpha   90.00
_cell.angle_beta   90.00
_cell.angle_gamma   90.00
#
_symmetry.space_group_name_H-M   'P 1'
#
loop_
_entity.id
_entity.type
_entity.pdbx_description
1 polymer ?
#
loop_
_entity_poly.entity_id
_entity_poly.type
_entity_poly.pdbx_seq_one_letter_code
_entity_poly.pdbx_strand_id
1 'polypeptide(L)'
;LITKSVSTAAPYAAGVRDNPSTGPAIDVDDYLEWIGFVGTVRHDRATLSELQQLHMTAVPFENLDIVAGRGVTVDALTNVNKIVEQGRGGWCFELNGAFALLLEALGFRVLRLGAAVLLDGPTRVIDHLALEVQIDRPYLVDVGFGDSFTNPIDLNAAGPQDGGNGTYELIGSPQGTTLTRHDATGIPEAHYRFKRVAHTMGQFEHASESLQSDPDKHWRAKPFATRLLDRGPDRVTLTADRLNVVQDGITTETSISGDEWDITLHAWFGMRRRT
;
A
#
# COMPACT_ATOMS: atom_id res chain seq x y z
N LEU A 1 -10.56 -13.57 49.14
CA LEU A 1 -11.13 -12.42 48.42
C LEU A 1 -10.03 -11.79 47.57
N ILE A 2 -9.96 -12.17 46.29
CA ILE A 2 -9.05 -11.58 45.27
C ILE A 2 -9.95 -10.80 44.34
N THR A 3 -9.88 -9.47 44.46
CA THR A 3 -10.55 -8.53 43.57
C THR A 3 -9.79 -8.47 42.25
N LYS A 4 -10.43 -8.91 41.15
CA LYS A 4 -9.96 -8.70 39.78
C LYS A 4 -10.16 -7.23 39.42
N SER A 5 -9.06 -6.53 39.19
CA SER A 5 -9.04 -5.20 38.59
C SER A 5 -9.36 -5.33 37.09
N VAL A 6 -10.51 -4.81 36.68
CA VAL A 6 -10.88 -4.61 35.28
C VAL A 6 -10.16 -3.35 34.81
N SER A 7 -9.19 -3.52 33.93
CA SER A 7 -8.54 -2.40 33.22
C SER A 7 -9.54 -1.83 32.21
N THR A 8 -10.08 -0.67 32.52
CA THR A 8 -10.87 0.15 31.58
C THR A 8 -9.92 0.77 30.57
N ALA A 9 -10.07 0.42 29.30
CA ALA A 9 -9.41 1.10 28.19
C ALA A 9 -9.77 2.60 28.26
N ALA A 10 -8.75 3.45 28.16
CA ALA A 10 -8.90 4.90 28.16
C ALA A 10 -9.74 5.33 26.95
N PRO A 11 -10.64 6.34 27.11
CA PRO A 11 -11.43 6.83 26.00
C PRO A 11 -10.52 7.51 24.97
N TYR A 12 -10.77 7.18 23.70
CA TYR A 12 -10.21 7.78 22.50
C TYR A 12 -10.25 9.31 22.60
N ALA A 13 -9.09 9.95 22.68
CA ALA A 13 -9.00 11.41 22.63
C ALA A 13 -9.55 11.87 21.27
N ALA A 14 -10.61 12.65 21.30
CA ALA A 14 -11.21 13.29 20.13
C ALA A 14 -10.18 14.27 19.53
N GLY A 15 -9.35 13.74 18.62
CA GLY A 15 -8.41 14.55 17.84
C GLY A 15 -9.17 15.31 16.77
N VAL A 16 -8.85 16.58 16.70
CA VAL A 16 -9.00 17.58 15.65
C VAL A 16 -10.05 17.22 14.60
N ARG A 17 -11.19 17.88 14.68
CA ARG A 17 -12.16 17.93 13.58
C ARG A 17 -11.55 18.82 12.50
N ASP A 18 -10.87 18.22 11.52
CA ASP A 18 -10.61 18.91 10.28
C ASP A 18 -11.97 19.17 9.61
N ASN A 19 -12.21 20.44 9.36
CA ASN A 19 -13.43 20.94 8.71
C ASN A 19 -13.44 20.36 7.27
N PRO A 20 -14.50 19.69 6.81
CA PRO A 20 -14.56 19.21 5.44
C PRO A 20 -14.91 20.39 4.53
N SER A 21 -13.92 21.14 4.08
CA SER A 21 -14.00 21.99 2.88
C SER A 21 -12.79 22.91 2.79
N THR A 22 -11.84 22.61 1.95
CA THR A 22 -11.04 23.45 1.05
C THR A 22 -9.69 22.82 0.69
N GLY A 23 -9.55 21.49 0.77
CA GLY A 23 -8.45 20.83 0.07
C GLY A 23 -8.72 20.82 -1.45
N PRO A 24 -7.70 20.81 -2.31
CA PRO A 24 -7.90 20.64 -3.74
C PRO A 24 -8.66 19.34 -3.98
N ALA A 25 -9.84 19.46 -4.61
CA ALA A 25 -10.71 18.33 -4.90
C ALA A 25 -10.03 17.47 -5.98
N ILE A 26 -9.92 16.18 -5.75
CA ILE A 26 -9.58 15.23 -6.79
C ILE A 26 -10.82 14.97 -7.65
N ASP A 27 -10.64 14.65 -8.92
CA ASP A 27 -11.71 14.09 -9.72
C ASP A 27 -11.90 12.62 -9.33
N VAL A 28 -12.98 12.35 -8.59
CA VAL A 28 -13.28 11.01 -8.07
C VAL A 28 -13.73 10.09 -9.20
N ASP A 29 -14.49 10.61 -10.15
CA ASP A 29 -15.03 9.81 -11.26
C ASP A 29 -13.91 9.35 -12.17
N ASP A 30 -12.96 10.23 -12.52
CA ASP A 30 -11.77 9.89 -13.30
C ASP A 30 -10.90 8.84 -12.58
N TYR A 31 -10.75 8.96 -11.26
CA TYR A 31 -9.98 7.97 -10.49
C TYR A 31 -10.66 6.60 -10.47
N LEU A 32 -11.99 6.56 -10.24
CA LEU A 32 -12.77 5.32 -10.23
C LEU A 32 -12.77 4.66 -11.63
N GLU A 33 -12.91 5.46 -12.71
CA GLU A 33 -12.79 4.98 -14.07
C GLU A 33 -11.40 4.40 -14.34
N TRP A 34 -10.33 5.10 -13.90
CA TRP A 34 -8.95 4.63 -14.06
C TRP A 34 -8.70 3.26 -13.42
N ILE A 35 -9.20 3.03 -12.21
CA ILE A 35 -9.06 1.73 -11.54
C ILE A 35 -10.10 0.71 -11.99
N GLY A 36 -11.07 1.08 -12.84
CA GLY A 36 -12.10 0.20 -13.36
C GLY A 36 -13.21 -0.15 -12.36
N PHE A 37 -13.50 0.74 -11.40
CA PHE A 37 -14.60 0.54 -10.46
C PHE A 37 -15.93 0.86 -11.12
N VAL A 38 -16.85 -0.11 -11.07
CA VAL A 38 -18.21 0.02 -11.64
C VAL A 38 -19.24 -0.25 -10.55
N GLY A 39 -20.10 0.70 -10.30
CA GLY A 39 -21.20 0.50 -9.34
C GLY A 39 -21.36 1.65 -8.36
N THR A 40 -22.06 1.37 -7.27
CA THR A 40 -22.32 2.37 -6.21
C THR A 40 -21.37 2.14 -5.07
N VAL A 41 -20.65 3.19 -4.68
CA VAL A 41 -19.80 3.18 -3.48
C VAL A 41 -20.66 3.08 -2.23
N ARG A 42 -20.42 2.06 -1.43
CA ARG A 42 -20.99 1.87 -0.10
C ARG A 42 -19.88 1.87 0.93
N HIS A 43 -20.20 2.38 2.13
CA HIS A 43 -19.24 2.36 3.24
C HIS A 43 -19.27 1.00 3.95
N ASP A 44 -18.93 -0.07 3.22
CA ASP A 44 -18.86 -1.42 3.71
C ASP A 44 -17.53 -2.11 3.32
N ARG A 45 -17.22 -3.22 3.98
CA ARG A 45 -15.98 -3.97 3.75
C ARG A 45 -15.88 -4.48 2.31
N ALA A 46 -16.99 -4.84 1.69
CA ALA A 46 -16.98 -5.38 0.33
C ALA A 46 -16.52 -4.32 -0.68
N THR A 47 -17.09 -3.11 -0.60
CA THR A 47 -16.67 -1.97 -1.43
C THR A 47 -15.22 -1.58 -1.18
N LEU A 48 -14.78 -1.52 0.10
CA LEU A 48 -13.39 -1.20 0.44
C LEU A 48 -12.42 -2.25 -0.13
N SER A 49 -12.76 -3.53 -0.03
CA SER A 49 -11.96 -4.62 -0.60
C SER A 49 -11.88 -4.51 -2.14
N GLU A 50 -12.99 -4.22 -2.79
CA GLU A 50 -13.03 -4.05 -4.24
C GLU A 50 -12.17 -2.86 -4.70
N LEU A 51 -12.26 -1.71 -4.03
CA LEU A 51 -11.44 -0.54 -4.33
C LEU A 51 -9.94 -0.84 -4.15
N GLN A 52 -9.55 -1.52 -3.06
CA GLN A 52 -8.17 -1.93 -2.82
C GLN A 52 -7.65 -2.85 -3.93
N GLN A 53 -8.39 -3.91 -4.27
CA GLN A 53 -8.00 -4.87 -5.31
C GLN A 53 -7.89 -4.23 -6.69
N LEU A 54 -8.88 -3.41 -7.06
CA LEU A 54 -8.86 -2.69 -8.33
C LEU A 54 -7.68 -1.72 -8.43
N HIS A 55 -7.39 -0.99 -7.34
CA HIS A 55 -6.23 -0.12 -7.30
C HIS A 55 -4.93 -0.92 -7.51
N MET A 56 -4.72 -2.02 -6.77
CA MET A 56 -3.53 -2.87 -6.91
C MET A 56 -3.41 -3.55 -8.27
N THR A 57 -4.53 -3.71 -9.00
CA THR A 57 -4.56 -4.26 -10.36
C THR A 57 -4.24 -3.18 -11.41
N ALA A 58 -4.78 -1.97 -11.26
CA ALA A 58 -4.63 -0.91 -12.24
C ALA A 58 -3.33 -0.11 -12.07
N VAL A 59 -2.87 0.07 -10.80
CA VAL A 59 -1.79 0.98 -10.45
C VAL A 59 -0.56 0.20 -9.98
N PRO A 60 0.52 0.17 -10.76
CA PRO A 60 1.73 -0.56 -10.40
C PRO A 60 2.46 0.04 -9.19
N PHE A 61 2.99 -0.81 -8.32
CA PHE A 61 4.02 -0.43 -7.37
C PHE A 61 5.37 -0.41 -8.10
N GLU A 62 6.04 0.74 -8.18
CA GLU A 62 7.25 0.94 -9.01
C GLU A 62 8.19 2.00 -8.44
N ASN A 63 9.45 1.97 -8.87
CA ASN A 63 10.49 2.91 -8.43
C ASN A 63 11.17 3.67 -9.57
N LEU A 64 10.55 3.76 -10.75
CA LEU A 64 11.21 4.26 -11.97
C LEU A 64 11.68 5.70 -11.88
N ASP A 65 10.93 6.56 -11.19
CA ASP A 65 11.32 7.98 -11.00
C ASP A 65 12.50 8.10 -10.02
N ILE A 66 12.57 7.23 -9.01
CA ILE A 66 13.69 7.16 -8.06
C ILE A 66 14.97 6.73 -8.78
N VAL A 67 14.89 5.64 -9.54
CA VAL A 67 16.05 5.12 -10.31
C VAL A 67 16.51 6.12 -11.36
N ALA A 68 15.60 6.85 -11.97
CA ALA A 68 15.93 7.91 -12.94
C ALA A 68 16.44 9.21 -12.28
N GLY A 69 16.51 9.27 -10.95
CA GLY A 69 16.99 10.45 -10.22
C GLY A 69 16.04 11.67 -10.27
N ARG A 70 14.77 11.47 -10.67
CA ARG A 70 13.77 12.54 -10.70
C ARG A 70 13.18 12.86 -9.33
N GLY A 71 13.31 11.95 -8.40
CA GLY A 71 12.69 12.04 -7.09
C GLY A 71 11.17 11.79 -7.12
N VAL A 72 10.61 11.59 -5.95
CA VAL A 72 9.17 11.40 -5.71
C VAL A 72 8.74 12.29 -4.55
N THR A 73 7.45 12.58 -4.48
CA THR A 73 6.88 13.46 -3.46
C THR A 73 5.86 12.74 -2.60
N VAL A 74 5.67 13.20 -1.37
CA VAL A 74 4.57 12.78 -0.50
C VAL A 74 3.29 13.60 -0.71
N ASP A 75 3.29 14.58 -1.62
CA ASP A 75 2.10 15.34 -1.97
C ASP A 75 1.08 14.44 -2.66
N ALA A 76 0.00 14.12 -1.94
CA ALA A 76 -0.95 13.13 -2.38
C ALA A 76 -1.75 13.57 -3.63
N LEU A 77 -1.99 14.87 -3.83
CA LEU A 77 -2.67 15.37 -5.03
C LEU A 77 -1.78 15.22 -6.29
N THR A 78 -0.51 15.57 -6.17
CA THR A 78 0.48 15.35 -7.24
C THR A 78 0.53 13.85 -7.60
N ASN A 79 0.41 12.97 -6.61
CA ASN A 79 0.43 11.53 -6.81
C ASN A 79 -0.85 11.02 -7.48
N VAL A 80 -2.03 11.58 -7.15
CA VAL A 80 -3.28 11.31 -7.89
C VAL A 80 -3.12 11.66 -9.37
N ASN A 81 -2.61 12.85 -9.68
CA ASN A 81 -2.41 13.28 -11.07
C ASN A 81 -1.38 12.38 -11.80
N LYS A 82 -0.32 11.95 -11.10
CA LYS A 82 0.65 10.99 -11.65
C LYS A 82 0.00 9.66 -12.03
N ILE A 83 -0.89 9.16 -11.18
CA ILE A 83 -1.61 7.90 -11.39
C ILE A 83 -2.64 8.05 -12.52
N VAL A 84 -3.56 8.99 -12.38
CA VAL A 84 -4.75 9.09 -13.25
C VAL A 84 -4.41 9.70 -14.61
N GLU A 85 -3.71 10.85 -14.62
CA GLU A 85 -3.46 11.56 -15.88
C GLU A 85 -2.26 11.01 -16.65
N GLN A 86 -1.24 10.48 -15.94
CA GLN A 86 0.01 10.04 -16.58
C GLN A 86 0.13 8.53 -16.71
N GLY A 87 -0.85 7.78 -16.19
CA GLY A 87 -0.86 6.32 -16.24
C GLY A 87 0.35 5.70 -15.56
N ARG A 88 0.84 6.30 -14.47
CA ARG A 88 2.02 5.86 -13.74
C ARG A 88 1.63 5.21 -12.42
N GLY A 89 2.53 4.42 -11.89
CA GLY A 89 2.51 3.94 -10.52
C GLY A 89 3.33 4.81 -9.57
N GLY A 90 3.79 4.21 -8.51
CA GLY A 90 4.65 4.82 -7.52
C GLY A 90 5.02 3.85 -6.41
N TRP A 91 5.62 4.34 -5.36
CA TRP A 91 5.92 3.54 -4.18
C TRP A 91 4.95 3.82 -3.02
N CYS A 92 5.23 3.29 -1.82
CA CYS A 92 4.28 3.27 -0.70
C CYS A 92 3.68 4.63 -0.34
N PHE A 93 4.50 5.70 -0.27
CA PHE A 93 4.00 7.03 0.10
C PHE A 93 3.12 7.64 -0.99
N GLU A 94 3.45 7.38 -2.27
CA GLU A 94 2.66 7.87 -3.39
C GLU A 94 1.32 7.13 -3.49
N LEU A 95 1.36 5.79 -3.50
CA LEU A 95 0.17 4.97 -3.72
C LEU A 95 -0.82 5.05 -2.56
N ASN A 96 -0.34 4.84 -1.31
CA ASN A 96 -1.22 4.95 -0.14
C ASN A 96 -1.66 6.39 0.12
N GLY A 97 -0.83 7.40 -0.22
CA GLY A 97 -1.21 8.81 -0.15
C GLY A 97 -2.36 9.15 -1.09
N ALA A 98 -2.26 8.76 -2.36
CA ALA A 98 -3.29 8.97 -3.37
C ALA A 98 -4.57 8.18 -3.06
N PHE A 99 -4.44 6.92 -2.65
CA PHE A 99 -5.57 6.08 -2.28
C PHE A 99 -6.31 6.60 -1.04
N ALA A 100 -5.59 7.16 -0.07
CA ALA A 100 -6.20 7.83 1.07
C ALA A 100 -7.07 9.01 0.64
N LEU A 101 -6.61 9.85 -0.31
CA LEU A 101 -7.41 10.97 -0.85
C LEU A 101 -8.67 10.46 -1.57
N LEU A 102 -8.56 9.40 -2.37
CA LEU A 102 -9.73 8.78 -3.01
C LEU A 102 -10.74 8.33 -1.97
N LEU A 103 -10.31 7.57 -0.97
CA LEU A 103 -11.19 7.07 0.09
C LEU A 103 -11.83 8.20 0.90
N GLU A 104 -11.07 9.24 1.23
CA GLU A 104 -11.59 10.43 1.94
C GLU A 104 -12.63 11.18 1.09
N ALA A 105 -12.39 11.36 -0.21
CA ALA A 105 -13.33 11.97 -1.15
C ALA A 105 -14.61 11.14 -1.33
N LEU A 106 -14.52 9.82 -1.22
CA LEU A 106 -15.65 8.89 -1.20
C LEU A 106 -16.37 8.86 0.17
N GLY A 107 -15.89 9.61 1.17
CA GLY A 107 -16.52 9.72 2.49
C GLY A 107 -16.08 8.69 3.53
N PHE A 108 -15.06 7.87 3.25
CA PHE A 108 -14.46 7.00 4.25
C PHE A 108 -13.64 7.80 5.27
N ARG A 109 -13.59 7.32 6.51
CA ARG A 109 -12.69 7.88 7.53
C ARG A 109 -11.37 7.14 7.47
N VAL A 110 -10.29 7.86 7.12
CA VAL A 110 -8.97 7.30 6.90
C VAL A 110 -7.97 7.88 7.89
N LEU A 111 -7.11 7.04 8.45
CA LEU A 111 -5.93 7.44 9.20
C LEU A 111 -4.67 6.91 8.47
N ARG A 112 -3.69 7.76 8.32
CA ARG A 112 -2.38 7.41 7.78
C ARG A 112 -1.50 6.90 8.90
N LEU A 113 -1.00 5.68 8.77
CA LEU A 113 -0.20 4.99 9.77
C LEU A 113 1.26 4.93 9.34
N GLY A 114 2.16 5.41 10.19
CA GLY A 114 3.59 5.19 10.00
C GLY A 114 3.98 3.78 10.41
N ALA A 115 4.62 3.05 9.50
CA ALA A 115 5.07 1.69 9.69
C ALA A 115 6.58 1.54 9.46
N ALA A 116 7.16 0.52 10.11
CA ALA A 116 8.55 0.11 9.96
C ALA A 116 8.61 -1.26 9.26
N VAL A 117 9.18 -1.33 8.07
CA VAL A 117 9.34 -2.58 7.31
C VAL A 117 10.32 -3.50 8.03
N LEU A 118 10.01 -4.80 8.07
CA LEU A 118 10.78 -5.80 8.84
C LEU A 118 11.38 -6.92 7.96
N LEU A 119 11.21 -6.85 6.64
CA LEU A 119 11.70 -7.86 5.71
C LEU A 119 13.24 -8.00 5.75
N ASP A 120 13.95 -6.87 5.94
CA ASP A 120 15.42 -6.85 6.06
C ASP A 120 15.90 -6.92 7.52
N GLY A 121 15.01 -7.27 8.46
CA GLY A 121 15.29 -7.38 9.87
C GLY A 121 14.65 -6.28 10.73
N PRO A 122 14.87 -6.30 12.04
CA PRO A 122 14.19 -5.39 12.94
C PRO A 122 14.70 -3.95 12.79
N THR A 123 13.77 -3.03 12.52
CA THR A 123 14.01 -1.59 12.49
C THR A 123 13.00 -0.82 13.35
N ARG A 124 13.32 0.44 13.68
CA ARG A 124 12.42 1.39 14.34
C ARG A 124 12.16 2.62 13.49
N VAL A 125 12.76 2.67 12.33
CA VAL A 125 12.58 3.77 11.38
C VAL A 125 11.22 3.62 10.70
N ILE A 126 10.44 4.71 10.62
CA ILE A 126 9.23 4.76 9.81
C ILE A 126 9.68 4.92 8.36
N ASP A 127 9.47 3.88 7.56
CA ASP A 127 9.86 3.80 6.16
C ASP A 127 8.73 3.28 5.24
N HIS A 128 7.52 3.16 5.80
CA HIS A 128 6.33 2.75 5.07
C HIS A 128 5.09 3.52 5.56
N LEU A 129 4.17 3.78 4.65
CA LEU A 129 2.84 4.32 4.91
C LEU A 129 1.80 3.23 4.66
N ALA A 130 1.01 2.91 5.68
CA ALA A 130 -0.20 2.11 5.57
C ALA A 130 -1.42 2.93 6.00
N LEU A 131 -2.63 2.41 5.79
CA LEU A 131 -3.87 3.10 6.11
C LEU A 131 -4.70 2.31 7.12
N GLU A 132 -5.37 3.03 8.04
CA GLU A 132 -6.50 2.50 8.79
C GLU A 132 -7.77 3.13 8.24
N VAL A 133 -8.73 2.32 7.83
CA VAL A 133 -10.03 2.76 7.34
C VAL A 133 -11.12 2.32 8.30
N GLN A 134 -11.91 3.29 8.80
CA GLN A 134 -12.98 3.02 9.74
C GLN A 134 -14.32 2.90 9.00
N ILE A 135 -14.95 1.74 9.14
CA ILE A 135 -16.31 1.46 8.64
C ILE A 135 -17.18 1.06 9.86
N ASP A 136 -17.67 -0.17 9.92
CA ASP A 136 -18.27 -0.78 11.11
C ASP A 136 -17.22 -1.07 12.19
N ARG A 137 -16.01 -1.34 11.75
CA ARG A 137 -14.79 -1.52 12.55
C ARG A 137 -13.57 -1.00 11.79
N PRO A 138 -12.41 -0.88 12.44
CA PRO A 138 -11.19 -0.44 11.77
C PRO A 138 -10.55 -1.56 10.96
N TYR A 139 -10.15 -1.25 9.73
CA TYR A 139 -9.42 -2.14 8.84
C TYR A 139 -8.06 -1.57 8.46
N LEU A 140 -7.04 -2.42 8.43
CA LEU A 140 -5.76 -2.12 7.79
C LEU A 140 -5.94 -2.28 6.29
N VAL A 141 -5.49 -1.27 5.55
CA VAL A 141 -5.55 -1.17 4.09
C VAL A 141 -4.19 -0.76 3.58
N ASP A 142 -3.71 -1.38 2.51
CA ASP A 142 -2.39 -1.08 1.97
C ASP A 142 -2.34 -1.44 0.48
N VAL A 143 -2.12 -0.44 -0.36
CA VAL A 143 -1.96 -0.59 -1.81
C VAL A 143 -0.51 -0.35 -2.27
N GLY A 144 0.39 -0.10 -1.32
CA GLY A 144 1.75 0.38 -1.58
C GLY A 144 2.86 -0.48 -0.99
N PHE A 145 2.62 -1.74 -0.60
CA PHE A 145 3.67 -2.62 -0.09
C PHE A 145 4.32 -3.48 -1.19
N GLY A 146 3.65 -3.62 -2.32
CA GLY A 146 4.06 -4.51 -3.40
C GLY A 146 3.40 -5.88 -3.29
N ASP A 147 4.02 -6.87 -2.64
CA ASP A 147 3.41 -8.18 -2.41
C ASP A 147 2.92 -8.32 -0.96
N SER A 148 1.69 -7.89 -0.71
CA SER A 148 1.01 -8.02 0.57
C SER A 148 -0.48 -8.34 0.37
N PHE A 149 -1.27 -8.28 1.45
CA PHE A 149 -2.69 -8.63 1.42
C PHE A 149 -3.48 -7.79 0.40
N THR A 150 -4.46 -8.42 -0.22
CA THR A 150 -5.36 -7.79 -1.20
C THR A 150 -6.76 -7.54 -0.65
N ASN A 151 -7.10 -8.12 0.51
CA ASN A 151 -8.31 -7.86 1.28
C ASN A 151 -8.00 -7.05 2.54
N PRO A 152 -8.81 -6.07 2.94
CA PRO A 152 -8.63 -5.34 4.19
C PRO A 152 -8.58 -6.27 5.41
N ILE A 153 -7.60 -6.06 6.30
CA ILE A 153 -7.38 -6.86 7.52
C ILE A 153 -8.06 -6.17 8.70
N ASP A 154 -8.93 -6.86 9.41
CA ASP A 154 -9.62 -6.34 10.60
C ASP A 154 -8.61 -6.11 11.74
N LEU A 155 -8.43 -4.85 12.14
CA LEU A 155 -7.48 -4.44 13.18
C LEU A 155 -7.87 -4.89 14.60
N ASN A 156 -9.10 -5.36 14.79
CA ASN A 156 -9.61 -5.83 16.08
C ASN A 156 -9.76 -7.36 16.13
N ALA A 157 -9.61 -8.07 15.02
CA ALA A 157 -9.68 -9.52 15.00
C ALA A 157 -8.39 -10.14 15.59
N ALA A 158 -8.57 -11.21 16.37
CA ALA A 158 -7.47 -12.01 16.87
C ALA A 158 -7.24 -13.23 15.95
N GLY A 159 -5.97 -13.62 15.83
CA GLY A 159 -5.56 -14.79 15.05
C GLY A 159 -5.51 -14.55 13.55
N PRO A 160 -5.31 -15.63 12.78
CA PRO A 160 -5.14 -15.57 11.34
C PRO A 160 -6.38 -15.09 10.60
N GLN A 161 -6.18 -14.29 9.55
CA GLN A 161 -7.21 -13.72 8.69
C GLN A 161 -6.86 -13.99 7.21
N ASP A 162 -7.89 -14.16 6.38
CA ASP A 162 -7.72 -14.25 4.94
C ASP A 162 -7.43 -12.86 4.36
N GLY A 163 -6.22 -12.68 3.84
CA GLY A 163 -5.77 -11.47 3.16
C GLY A 163 -6.01 -11.47 1.64
N GLY A 164 -6.72 -12.45 1.10
CA GLY A 164 -7.02 -12.56 -0.33
C GLY A 164 -5.93 -13.25 -1.16
N ASN A 165 -4.67 -13.10 -0.78
CA ASN A 165 -3.51 -13.77 -1.41
C ASN A 165 -2.67 -14.56 -0.40
N GLY A 166 -3.22 -14.87 0.74
CA GLY A 166 -2.56 -15.61 1.82
C GLY A 166 -3.20 -15.35 3.16
N THR A 167 -2.63 -15.96 4.19
CA THR A 167 -3.09 -15.82 5.57
C THR A 167 -2.22 -14.80 6.30
N TYR A 168 -2.87 -13.84 6.97
CA TYR A 168 -2.19 -12.78 7.71
C TYR A 168 -2.65 -12.76 9.17
N GLU A 169 -1.78 -12.27 10.03
CA GLU A 169 -2.05 -12.12 11.46
C GLU A 169 -1.48 -10.81 11.99
N LEU A 170 -2.19 -10.20 12.92
CA LEU A 170 -1.76 -8.99 13.62
C LEU A 170 -1.25 -9.36 15.02
N ILE A 171 0.05 -9.24 15.24
CA ILE A 171 0.71 -9.62 16.51
C ILE A 171 1.03 -8.36 17.30
N GLY A 172 0.33 -8.17 18.43
CA GLY A 172 0.53 -7.04 19.33
C GLY A 172 1.80 -7.18 20.17
N SER A 173 2.50 -6.07 20.40
CA SER A 173 3.65 -5.96 21.28
C SER A 173 3.72 -4.56 21.92
N PRO A 174 4.58 -4.32 22.94
CA PRO A 174 4.81 -2.98 23.48
C PRO A 174 5.35 -1.98 22.44
N GLN A 175 5.98 -2.48 21.36
CA GLN A 175 6.52 -1.66 20.28
C GLN A 175 5.48 -1.28 19.23
N GLY A 176 4.34 -1.94 19.20
CA GLY A 176 3.25 -1.75 18.23
C GLY A 176 2.67 -3.07 17.77
N THR A 177 1.88 -3.02 16.71
CA THR A 177 1.28 -4.18 16.05
C THR A 177 2.10 -4.55 14.83
N THR A 178 2.47 -5.82 14.72
CA THR A 178 3.19 -6.37 13.56
C THR A 178 2.20 -7.10 12.64
N LEU A 179 2.18 -6.71 11.37
CA LEU A 179 1.55 -7.49 10.31
C LEU A 179 2.49 -8.63 9.93
N THR A 180 1.98 -9.86 10.01
CA THR A 180 2.72 -11.08 9.71
C THR A 180 1.96 -11.87 8.65
N ARG A 181 2.64 -12.34 7.61
CA ARG A 181 2.13 -13.29 6.63
C ARG A 181 2.56 -14.69 7.03
N HIS A 182 1.69 -15.67 6.88
CA HIS A 182 2.04 -17.09 7.01
C HIS A 182 2.29 -17.68 5.63
N ASP A 183 3.44 -18.29 5.43
CA ASP A 183 3.75 -18.99 4.19
C ASP A 183 2.90 -20.29 4.05
N ALA A 184 3.08 -21.00 2.93
CA ALA A 184 2.35 -22.25 2.67
C ALA A 184 2.63 -23.37 3.70
N THR A 185 3.72 -23.26 4.47
CA THR A 185 4.09 -24.18 5.55
C THR A 185 3.63 -23.71 6.92
N GLY A 186 3.03 -22.50 7.00
CA GLY A 186 2.58 -21.86 8.23
C GLY A 186 3.69 -21.10 8.97
N ILE A 187 4.87 -20.94 8.38
CA ILE A 187 5.96 -20.15 8.97
C ILE A 187 5.62 -18.66 8.86
N PRO A 188 5.63 -17.91 9.98
CA PRO A 188 5.32 -16.49 9.97
C PRO A 188 6.47 -15.65 9.42
N GLU A 189 6.17 -14.74 8.50
CA GLU A 189 7.07 -13.70 8.01
C GLU A 189 6.54 -12.32 8.42
N ALA A 190 7.33 -11.57 9.15
CA ALA A 190 6.94 -10.23 9.58
C ALA A 190 7.14 -9.24 8.42
N HIS A 191 6.06 -8.62 7.96
CA HIS A 191 6.10 -7.61 6.91
C HIS A 191 6.50 -6.23 7.43
N TYR A 192 5.68 -5.65 8.33
CA TYR A 192 5.96 -4.36 8.95
C TYR A 192 5.29 -4.22 10.32
N ARG A 193 5.77 -3.24 11.09
CA ARG A 193 5.21 -2.89 12.39
C ARG A 193 4.74 -1.46 12.40
N PHE A 194 3.57 -1.23 12.96
CA PHE A 194 2.97 0.10 13.07
C PHE A 194 2.36 0.33 14.45
N LYS A 195 2.09 1.61 14.74
CA LYS A 195 1.22 2.02 15.83
C LYS A 195 -0.02 2.69 15.25
N ARG A 196 -1.15 2.53 15.91
CA ARG A 196 -2.40 3.19 15.51
C ARG A 196 -2.39 4.66 15.96
N VAL A 197 -1.47 5.42 15.37
CA VAL A 197 -1.29 6.86 15.57
C VAL A 197 -1.41 7.53 14.22
N ALA A 198 -2.31 8.51 14.12
CA ALA A 198 -2.54 9.25 12.89
C ALA A 198 -1.34 10.14 12.55
N HIS A 199 -0.97 10.16 11.27
CA HIS A 199 0.07 11.03 10.70
C HIS A 199 -0.53 11.89 9.59
N THR A 200 0.05 13.07 9.38
CA THR A 200 -0.14 13.87 8.17
C THR A 200 0.86 13.43 7.10
N MET A 201 0.58 13.69 5.82
CA MET A 201 1.52 13.34 4.73
C MET A 201 2.89 14.00 4.91
N GLY A 202 2.94 15.27 5.35
CA GLY A 202 4.21 15.97 5.59
C GLY A 202 5.13 15.30 6.63
N GLN A 203 4.60 14.47 7.53
CA GLN A 203 5.43 13.73 8.49
C GLN A 203 6.21 12.57 7.86
N PHE A 204 5.87 12.18 6.63
CA PHE A 204 6.61 11.16 5.86
C PHE A 204 7.68 11.75 4.93
N GLU A 205 7.78 13.07 4.81
CA GLU A 205 8.67 13.76 3.88
C GLU A 205 10.14 13.37 4.10
N HIS A 206 10.59 13.47 5.35
CA HIS A 206 11.97 13.07 5.72
C HIS A 206 12.25 11.58 5.46
N ALA A 207 11.30 10.69 5.75
CA ALA A 207 11.45 9.27 5.47
C ALA A 207 11.52 9.00 3.96
N SER A 208 10.65 9.64 3.18
CA SER A 208 10.65 9.56 1.73
C SER A 208 11.98 10.06 1.13
N GLU A 209 12.44 11.23 1.55
CA GLU A 209 13.73 11.81 1.09
C GLU A 209 14.92 10.92 1.44
N SER A 210 14.97 10.39 2.67
CA SER A 210 16.04 9.50 3.11
C SER A 210 16.10 8.22 2.28
N LEU A 211 14.96 7.57 2.05
CA LEU A 211 14.90 6.32 1.30
C LEU A 211 15.25 6.49 -0.18
N GLN A 212 14.80 7.57 -0.83
CA GLN A 212 15.08 7.81 -2.25
C GLN A 212 16.49 8.37 -2.51
N SER A 213 17.16 8.95 -1.51
CA SER A 213 18.49 9.54 -1.64
C SER A 213 19.62 8.61 -1.20
N ASP A 214 19.37 7.63 -0.33
CA ASP A 214 20.38 6.71 0.21
C ASP A 214 20.89 5.76 -0.90
N PRO A 215 22.17 5.85 -1.29
CA PRO A 215 22.74 5.04 -2.36
C PRO A 215 22.80 3.54 -2.02
N ASP A 216 22.79 3.20 -0.74
CA ASP A 216 22.88 1.80 -0.27
C ASP A 216 21.52 1.11 -0.25
N LYS A 217 20.43 1.86 -0.48
CA LYS A 217 19.09 1.29 -0.55
C LYS A 217 18.79 0.69 -1.92
N HIS A 218 18.25 -0.52 -1.90
CA HIS A 218 17.87 -1.27 -3.12
C HIS A 218 16.89 -0.51 -4.02
N TRP A 219 16.09 0.41 -3.47
CA TRP A 219 15.14 1.26 -4.20
C TRP A 219 15.76 2.10 -5.31
N ARG A 220 17.04 2.46 -5.19
CA ARG A 220 17.79 3.20 -6.23
C ARG A 220 18.61 2.32 -7.16
N ALA A 221 18.89 1.11 -6.74
CA ALA A 221 19.90 0.29 -7.42
C ALA A 221 19.40 -0.26 -8.74
N LYS A 222 18.14 -0.69 -8.81
CA LYS A 222 17.59 -1.37 -9.99
C LYS A 222 16.11 -1.01 -10.17
N PRO A 223 15.67 -0.82 -11.44
CA PRO A 223 14.27 -0.58 -11.73
C PRO A 223 13.44 -1.84 -11.47
N PHE A 224 12.25 -1.62 -10.94
CA PHE A 224 11.23 -2.66 -10.88
C PHE A 224 9.82 -2.06 -11.01
N ALA A 225 8.87 -2.90 -11.41
CA ALA A 225 7.44 -2.64 -11.34
C ALA A 225 6.70 -3.94 -11.03
N THR A 226 5.68 -3.87 -10.17
CA THR A 226 4.84 -5.02 -9.85
C THR A 226 3.38 -4.60 -9.71
N ARG A 227 2.44 -5.47 -10.12
CA ARG A 227 1.01 -5.28 -9.91
C ARG A 227 0.27 -6.61 -9.90
N LEU A 228 -0.98 -6.61 -9.44
CA LEU A 228 -1.86 -7.75 -9.63
C LEU A 228 -2.26 -7.88 -11.11
N LEU A 229 -2.49 -9.11 -11.56
CA LEU A 229 -3.04 -9.37 -12.92
C LEU A 229 -4.55 -9.26 -12.94
N ASP A 230 -5.18 -9.68 -11.84
CA ASP A 230 -6.60 -9.53 -11.59
C ASP A 230 -6.85 -9.28 -10.09
N ARG A 231 -8.07 -9.49 -9.60
CA ARG A 231 -8.43 -9.31 -8.17
C ARG A 231 -7.93 -10.42 -7.25
N GLY A 232 -7.27 -11.44 -7.81
CA GLY A 232 -6.74 -12.58 -7.06
C GLY A 232 -5.28 -12.43 -6.64
N PRO A 233 -4.63 -13.55 -6.30
CA PRO A 233 -3.22 -13.57 -5.90
C PRO A 233 -2.26 -13.43 -7.09
N ASP A 234 -2.76 -13.54 -8.32
CA ASP A 234 -1.94 -13.53 -9.53
C ASP A 234 -1.24 -12.18 -9.72
N ARG A 235 0.05 -12.25 -10.07
CA ARG A 235 0.91 -11.08 -10.06
C ARG A 235 1.93 -11.12 -11.18
N VAL A 236 2.25 -9.95 -11.71
CA VAL A 236 3.41 -9.75 -12.59
C VAL A 236 4.42 -8.83 -11.91
N THR A 237 5.70 -9.18 -12.01
CA THR A 237 6.82 -8.37 -11.50
C THR A 237 7.91 -8.30 -12.55
N LEU A 238 8.26 -7.10 -12.98
CA LEU A 238 9.38 -6.80 -13.85
C LEU A 238 10.52 -6.21 -13.00
N THR A 239 11.67 -6.88 -13.00
CA THR A 239 12.91 -6.40 -12.40
C THR A 239 13.87 -5.91 -13.49
N ALA A 240 15.08 -5.54 -13.13
CA ALA A 240 16.07 -5.04 -14.11
C ALA A 240 16.37 -6.01 -15.26
N ASP A 241 16.26 -7.32 -15.00
CA ASP A 241 16.72 -8.39 -15.90
C ASP A 241 15.73 -9.57 -16.03
N ARG A 242 14.54 -9.48 -15.38
CA ARG A 242 13.59 -10.59 -15.35
C ARG A 242 12.15 -10.11 -15.32
N LEU A 243 11.30 -10.89 -15.95
CA LEU A 243 9.85 -10.84 -15.82
C LEU A 243 9.38 -12.10 -15.08
N ASN A 244 8.78 -11.93 -13.91
CA ASN A 244 8.15 -12.98 -13.13
C ASN A 244 6.64 -12.85 -13.24
N VAL A 245 5.97 -13.90 -13.68
CA VAL A 245 4.51 -14.00 -13.72
C VAL A 245 4.09 -15.14 -12.81
N VAL A 246 3.31 -14.82 -11.79
CA VAL A 246 2.63 -15.80 -10.95
C VAL A 246 1.18 -15.84 -11.39
N GLN A 247 0.74 -16.99 -11.89
CA GLN A 247 -0.62 -17.21 -12.34
C GLN A 247 -1.08 -18.62 -11.96
N ASP A 248 -2.26 -18.73 -11.35
CA ASP A 248 -2.81 -20.00 -10.88
C ASP A 248 -1.82 -20.80 -9.98
N GLY A 249 -1.03 -20.09 -9.18
CA GLY A 249 0.00 -20.68 -8.32
C GLY A 249 1.27 -21.15 -9.06
N ILE A 250 1.34 -20.95 -10.37
CA ILE A 250 2.52 -21.28 -11.19
C ILE A 250 3.36 -20.02 -11.41
N THR A 251 4.64 -20.10 -11.08
CA THR A 251 5.61 -19.03 -11.35
C THR A 251 6.33 -19.29 -12.66
N THR A 252 6.25 -18.36 -13.59
CA THR A 252 7.03 -18.35 -14.83
C THR A 252 8.04 -17.21 -14.76
N GLU A 253 9.34 -17.54 -14.94
CA GLU A 253 10.42 -16.56 -15.00
C GLU A 253 10.97 -16.48 -16.41
N THR A 254 11.08 -15.25 -16.94
CA THR A 254 11.65 -14.95 -18.26
C THR A 254 12.77 -13.94 -18.10
N SER A 255 13.97 -14.23 -18.62
CA SER A 255 15.07 -13.27 -18.68
C SER A 255 14.77 -12.19 -19.69
N ILE A 256 15.01 -10.92 -19.31
CA ILE A 256 14.72 -9.73 -20.12
C ILE A 256 16.04 -8.99 -20.37
N SER A 257 16.34 -8.75 -21.64
CA SER A 257 17.47 -7.89 -22.03
C SER A 257 17.13 -6.40 -21.84
N GLY A 258 18.17 -5.56 -21.81
CA GLY A 258 17.97 -4.11 -21.70
C GLY A 258 17.11 -3.50 -22.81
N ASP A 259 17.22 -4.03 -24.03
CA ASP A 259 16.46 -3.57 -25.20
C ASP A 259 14.98 -4.00 -25.16
N GLU A 260 14.67 -5.13 -24.48
CA GLU A 260 13.31 -5.64 -24.30
C GLU A 260 12.60 -5.01 -23.11
N TRP A 261 13.35 -4.37 -22.21
CA TRP A 261 12.81 -3.92 -20.92
C TRP A 261 11.65 -2.92 -21.09
N ASP A 262 11.82 -1.91 -21.96
CA ASP A 262 10.78 -0.89 -22.19
C ASP A 262 9.56 -1.47 -22.92
N ILE A 263 9.76 -2.42 -23.80
CA ILE A 263 8.69 -3.14 -24.50
C ILE A 263 7.89 -3.95 -23.48
N THR A 264 8.58 -4.67 -22.59
CA THR A 264 7.95 -5.47 -21.53
C THR A 264 7.22 -4.60 -20.53
N LEU A 265 7.82 -3.48 -20.10
CA LEU A 265 7.16 -2.50 -19.23
C LEU A 265 5.85 -1.98 -19.85
N HIS A 266 5.88 -1.63 -21.13
CA HIS A 266 4.68 -1.15 -21.81
C HIS A 266 3.63 -2.25 -21.96
N ALA A 267 4.03 -3.45 -22.35
CA ALA A 267 3.11 -4.57 -22.59
C ALA A 267 2.37 -5.02 -21.30
N TRP A 268 3.09 -5.07 -20.17
CA TRP A 268 2.54 -5.60 -18.92
C TRP A 268 1.99 -4.55 -17.95
N PHE A 269 2.44 -3.30 -18.05
CA PHE A 269 2.09 -2.24 -17.10
C PHE A 269 1.46 -1.01 -17.77
N GLY A 270 1.40 -0.96 -19.12
CA GLY A 270 0.92 0.22 -19.85
C GLY A 270 1.84 1.44 -19.75
N MET A 271 2.96 1.31 -19.04
CA MET A 271 3.85 2.41 -18.74
C MET A 271 4.97 2.58 -19.77
N ARG A 272 5.57 3.80 -19.77
CA ARG A 272 6.80 4.10 -20.50
C ARG A 272 7.78 4.80 -19.54
N ARG A 273 9.09 4.47 -19.65
CA ARG A 273 10.08 5.30 -18.97
C ARG A 273 10.06 6.71 -19.57
N ARG A 274 10.08 7.70 -18.72
CA ARG A 274 10.32 9.07 -19.18
C ARG A 274 11.80 9.21 -19.47
N THR A 275 12.14 9.63 -20.67
CA THR A 275 13.50 10.01 -21.10
C THR A 275 13.94 11.32 -20.45
#